data_8ae7f7a76811907393d23b43b59cf961
#
_entry.id   8ae7f7a76811907393d23b43b59cf961
#
_cell.length_a   1.000
_cell.length_b   1.000
_cell.length_c   1.000
_cell.angle_alpha   90.00
_cell.angle_beta   90.00
_cell.angle_gamma   90.00
#
_symmetry.space_group_name_H-M   'P 1'
#
loop_
_entity.id
_entity.type
_entity.pdbx_description
1 polymer ?
#
loop_
_entity_poly.entity_id
_entity_poly.type
_entity_poly.pdbx_seq_one_letter_code
_entity_poly.pdbx_strand_id
1 'polypeptide(L)'
;MAREATLVAPAARPLLSRRARELLTGYLYLIPVILALGCTVLFPILKAMHMSLYNHVLIRPQEYGYVGLANYARLLHDETFWLSLWNSFLWVFGSVSFQFLGGFAAALLLHQSFRGRALVRTITLLPWIIPGVVVALIWEFIYQPNYGLLNDILSRTGVMTERVAWLANPALAMPAVIVTNIWRGMPFFAIMLLAGLQAIPGELYEAARVDGASVFQRFCFITLPMLKPIIVVATATRIVWTFNYADLIFVMTSGGPANATQITSTYTLLQAYSNLDFGYAATLSVALLLIMLVFTVFYLRITRGLEGVA
;
A
#
# COMPACT_ATOMS: atom_id res chain seq x y z
N MET A 1 -31.62 -33.27 -73.46
CA MET A 1 -31.72 -32.42 -72.20
C MET A 1 -31.17 -33.25 -71.05
N ALA A 2 -29.89 -33.06 -70.74
CA ALA A 2 -29.23 -33.69 -69.59
C ALA A 2 -29.20 -32.69 -68.44
N ARG A 3 -29.84 -33.07 -67.29
CA ARG A 3 -29.78 -32.26 -66.05
C ARG A 3 -28.46 -32.60 -65.34
N GLU A 4 -27.55 -31.63 -65.28
CA GLU A 4 -26.38 -31.67 -64.39
C GLU A 4 -26.82 -31.61 -62.94
N ALA A 5 -26.61 -32.67 -62.21
CA ALA A 5 -26.80 -32.73 -60.77
C ALA A 5 -25.54 -32.11 -60.13
N THR A 6 -25.65 -30.89 -59.65
CA THR A 6 -24.61 -30.24 -58.85
C THR A 6 -24.53 -30.94 -57.48
N LEU A 7 -23.48 -31.72 -57.28
CA LEU A 7 -23.14 -32.35 -55.97
C LEU A 7 -22.70 -31.24 -55.03
N VAL A 8 -23.61 -30.79 -54.16
CA VAL A 8 -23.28 -29.91 -53.01
C VAL A 8 -22.49 -30.73 -51.99
N ALA A 9 -21.19 -30.43 -51.86
CA ALA A 9 -20.35 -31.05 -50.84
C ALA A 9 -20.92 -30.75 -49.44
N PRO A 10 -20.97 -31.77 -48.53
CA PRO A 10 -21.48 -31.53 -47.19
C PRO A 10 -20.59 -30.50 -46.46
N ALA A 11 -21.19 -29.42 -45.95
CA ALA A 11 -20.49 -28.42 -45.15
C ALA A 11 -19.82 -29.10 -43.95
N ALA A 12 -18.52 -28.98 -43.84
CA ALA A 12 -17.71 -29.52 -42.74
C ALA A 12 -18.30 -29.05 -41.41
N ARG A 13 -18.72 -29.97 -40.57
CA ARG A 13 -19.21 -29.66 -39.24
C ARG A 13 -18.09 -28.96 -38.45
N PRO A 14 -18.32 -27.81 -37.83
CA PRO A 14 -17.29 -27.11 -37.08
C PRO A 14 -16.84 -28.02 -35.91
N LEU A 15 -15.53 -28.30 -35.84
CA LEU A 15 -14.88 -29.17 -34.85
C LEU A 15 -15.13 -28.77 -33.39
N LEU A 16 -15.54 -27.50 -33.16
CA LEU A 16 -15.84 -26.95 -31.84
C LEU A 16 -17.26 -26.41 -31.82
N SER A 17 -17.99 -26.63 -30.72
CA SER A 17 -19.28 -26.00 -30.48
C SER A 17 -19.13 -24.48 -30.41
N ARG A 18 -20.18 -23.72 -30.74
CA ARG A 18 -20.18 -22.26 -30.68
C ARG A 18 -19.71 -21.74 -29.32
N ARG A 19 -20.17 -22.36 -28.22
CA ARG A 19 -19.79 -22.06 -26.86
C ARG A 19 -18.29 -22.30 -26.59
N ALA A 20 -17.74 -23.39 -27.15
CA ALA A 20 -16.31 -23.68 -27.02
C ALA A 20 -15.44 -22.67 -27.77
N ARG A 21 -15.89 -22.18 -28.95
CA ARG A 21 -15.21 -21.09 -29.66
C ARG A 21 -15.23 -19.79 -28.90
N GLU A 22 -16.37 -19.37 -28.34
CA GLU A 22 -16.52 -18.15 -27.57
C GLU A 22 -15.62 -18.17 -26.32
N LEU A 23 -15.57 -19.30 -25.61
CA LEU A 23 -14.64 -19.50 -24.49
C LEU A 23 -13.17 -19.44 -24.93
N LEU A 24 -12.80 -20.16 -25.99
CA LEU A 24 -11.43 -20.18 -26.51
C LEU A 24 -10.98 -18.77 -26.95
N THR A 25 -11.86 -18.02 -27.63
CA THR A 25 -11.59 -16.65 -28.03
C THR A 25 -11.39 -15.75 -26.81
N GLY A 26 -12.23 -15.89 -25.76
CA GLY A 26 -12.05 -15.16 -24.51
C GLY A 26 -10.70 -15.45 -23.84
N TYR A 27 -10.31 -16.73 -23.74
CA TYR A 27 -8.98 -17.09 -23.20
C TYR A 27 -7.82 -16.59 -24.06
N LEU A 28 -7.94 -16.60 -25.39
CA LEU A 28 -6.92 -16.06 -26.29
C LEU A 28 -6.66 -14.57 -26.06
N TYR A 29 -7.70 -13.77 -25.80
CA TYR A 29 -7.55 -12.36 -25.45
C TYR A 29 -6.88 -12.14 -24.07
N LEU A 30 -6.95 -13.11 -23.15
CA LEU A 30 -6.29 -13.03 -21.85
C LEU A 30 -4.81 -13.44 -21.90
N ILE A 31 -4.38 -14.18 -22.91
CA ILE A 31 -2.99 -14.68 -23.02
C ILE A 31 -1.95 -13.56 -22.88
N PRO A 32 -2.02 -12.41 -23.60
CA PRO A 32 -1.02 -11.35 -23.48
C PRO A 32 -0.89 -10.82 -22.05
N VAL A 33 -2.02 -10.65 -21.34
CA VAL A 33 -2.05 -10.19 -19.95
C VAL A 33 -1.47 -11.25 -19.01
N ILE A 34 -1.85 -12.52 -19.19
CA ILE A 34 -1.33 -13.63 -18.38
C ILE A 34 0.18 -13.78 -18.57
N LEU A 35 0.68 -13.69 -19.81
CA LEU A 35 2.11 -13.73 -20.10
C LEU A 35 2.85 -12.55 -19.49
N ALA A 36 2.30 -11.33 -19.61
CA ALA A 36 2.89 -10.15 -19.00
C ALA A 36 2.98 -10.30 -17.47
N LEU A 37 1.90 -10.69 -16.80
CA LEU A 37 1.89 -10.94 -15.35
C LEU A 37 2.80 -12.11 -14.96
N GLY A 38 2.84 -13.16 -15.76
CA GLY A 38 3.75 -14.29 -15.56
C GLY A 38 5.22 -13.87 -15.56
N CYS A 39 5.62 -13.05 -16.54
CA CYS A 39 6.99 -12.58 -16.66
C CYS A 39 7.36 -11.48 -15.65
N THR A 40 6.44 -10.54 -15.37
CA THR A 40 6.77 -9.36 -14.56
C THR A 40 6.49 -9.54 -13.07
N VAL A 41 5.58 -10.43 -12.70
CA VAL A 41 5.18 -10.65 -11.30
C VAL A 41 5.55 -12.05 -10.83
N LEU A 42 5.04 -13.09 -11.50
CA LEU A 42 5.22 -14.47 -11.03
C LEU A 42 6.67 -14.93 -11.11
N PHE A 43 7.36 -14.68 -12.23
CA PHE A 43 8.76 -15.08 -12.42
C PHE A 43 9.70 -14.46 -11.37
N PRO A 44 9.68 -13.13 -11.07
CA PRO A 44 10.51 -12.55 -10.01
C PRO A 44 10.20 -13.13 -8.62
N ILE A 45 8.93 -13.42 -8.31
CA ILE A 45 8.57 -14.06 -7.02
C ILE A 45 9.18 -15.46 -6.93
N LEU A 46 9.02 -16.30 -7.95
CA LEU A 46 9.62 -17.63 -7.99
C LEU A 46 11.15 -17.58 -7.93
N LYS A 47 11.76 -16.58 -8.59
CA LYS A 47 13.20 -16.35 -8.54
C LYS A 47 13.65 -15.98 -7.13
N ALA A 48 12.93 -15.08 -6.44
CA ALA A 48 13.21 -14.73 -5.06
C ALA A 48 13.07 -15.95 -4.13
N MET A 49 12.00 -16.74 -4.28
CA MET A 49 11.82 -17.99 -3.52
C MET A 49 12.96 -18.96 -3.76
N HIS A 50 13.42 -19.12 -4.99
CA HIS A 50 14.58 -19.94 -5.31
C HIS A 50 15.85 -19.38 -4.68
N MET A 51 16.13 -18.09 -4.85
CA MET A 51 17.32 -17.44 -4.29
C MET A 51 17.39 -17.50 -2.76
N SER A 52 16.26 -17.48 -2.07
CA SER A 52 16.21 -17.60 -0.61
C SER A 52 16.75 -18.92 -0.06
N LEU A 53 16.83 -19.95 -0.90
CA LEU A 53 17.39 -21.27 -0.55
C LEU A 53 18.88 -21.39 -0.84
N TYR A 54 19.52 -20.31 -1.31
CA TYR A 54 20.93 -20.28 -1.64
C TYR A 54 21.70 -19.28 -0.76
N ASN A 55 22.95 -19.62 -0.45
CA ASN A 55 23.92 -18.65 0.00
C ASN A 55 24.40 -17.86 -1.23
N HIS A 56 23.99 -16.61 -1.37
CA HIS A 56 24.29 -15.77 -2.52
C HIS A 56 24.80 -14.41 -2.05
N VAL A 57 26.01 -14.39 -1.56
CA VAL A 57 26.74 -13.17 -1.17
C VAL A 57 27.68 -12.80 -2.32
N LEU A 58 27.43 -11.68 -3.00
CA LEU A 58 28.12 -11.31 -4.23
C LEU A 58 29.63 -11.12 -4.02
N ILE A 59 30.03 -10.61 -2.86
CA ILE A 59 31.45 -10.41 -2.51
C ILE A 59 32.17 -11.69 -2.10
N ARG A 60 31.46 -12.83 -1.98
CA ARG A 60 31.99 -14.14 -1.66
C ARG A 60 31.49 -15.20 -2.63
N PRO A 61 31.82 -15.09 -3.91
CA PRO A 61 31.29 -15.98 -4.94
C PRO A 61 31.71 -17.46 -4.73
N GLN A 62 32.82 -17.73 -4.02
CA GLN A 62 33.26 -19.07 -3.66
C GLN A 62 32.33 -19.78 -2.65
N GLU A 63 31.54 -19.03 -1.89
CA GLU A 63 30.58 -19.57 -0.92
C GLU A 63 29.17 -19.78 -1.53
N TYR A 64 29.01 -19.51 -2.84
CA TYR A 64 27.72 -19.70 -3.51
C TYR A 64 27.34 -21.17 -3.51
N GLY A 65 26.15 -21.47 -2.98
CA GLY A 65 25.66 -22.84 -2.93
C GLY A 65 24.25 -22.96 -2.38
N TYR A 66 23.66 -24.12 -2.60
CA TYR A 66 22.36 -24.45 -2.04
C TYR A 66 22.48 -24.72 -0.54
N VAL A 67 21.73 -23.98 0.28
CA VAL A 67 21.76 -24.10 1.76
C VAL A 67 20.41 -24.50 2.34
N GLY A 68 19.41 -24.78 1.50
CA GLY A 68 18.07 -25.15 1.94
C GLY A 68 17.45 -24.05 2.82
N LEU A 69 17.02 -24.40 4.02
CA LEU A 69 16.34 -23.49 4.94
C LEU A 69 17.29 -22.74 5.91
N ALA A 70 18.61 -22.80 5.71
CA ALA A 70 19.55 -22.15 6.63
C ALA A 70 19.36 -20.63 6.73
N ASN A 71 19.01 -19.95 5.63
CA ASN A 71 18.68 -18.52 5.65
C ASN A 71 17.42 -18.23 6.49
N TYR A 72 16.44 -19.10 6.50
CA TYR A 72 15.25 -18.98 7.34
C TYR A 72 15.57 -19.25 8.82
N ALA A 73 16.45 -20.19 9.12
CA ALA A 73 16.95 -20.40 10.47
C ALA A 73 17.71 -19.15 10.97
N ARG A 74 18.58 -18.57 10.14
CA ARG A 74 19.26 -17.29 10.43
C ARG A 74 18.23 -16.18 10.72
N LEU A 75 17.18 -16.03 9.90
CA LEU A 75 16.14 -15.02 10.04
C LEU A 75 15.43 -15.11 11.39
N LEU A 76 15.14 -16.30 11.89
CA LEU A 76 14.47 -16.50 13.18
C LEU A 76 15.31 -16.03 14.37
N HIS A 77 16.65 -16.00 14.25
CA HIS A 77 17.59 -15.56 15.27
C HIS A 77 18.12 -14.13 15.02
N ASP A 78 17.64 -13.45 13.96
CA ASP A 78 18.09 -12.11 13.61
C ASP A 78 17.29 -11.05 14.38
N GLU A 79 17.89 -10.49 15.42
CA GLU A 79 17.29 -9.42 16.24
C GLU A 79 16.89 -8.20 15.39
N THR A 80 17.70 -7.86 14.36
CA THR A 80 17.41 -6.74 13.47
C THR A 80 16.14 -7.00 12.64
N PHE A 81 15.91 -8.24 12.22
CA PHE A 81 14.66 -8.62 11.54
C PHE A 81 13.45 -8.39 12.45
N TRP A 82 13.48 -8.88 13.69
CA TRP A 82 12.35 -8.71 14.60
C TRP A 82 12.10 -7.27 14.98
N LEU A 83 13.17 -6.48 15.19
CA LEU A 83 13.05 -5.03 15.39
C LEU A 83 12.45 -4.35 14.17
N SER A 84 12.94 -4.67 12.97
CA SER A 84 12.44 -4.10 11.72
C SER A 84 10.98 -4.48 11.44
N LEU A 85 10.56 -5.68 11.82
CA LEU A 85 9.19 -6.12 11.72
C LEU A 85 8.28 -5.33 12.69
N TRP A 86 8.71 -5.15 13.93
CA TRP A 86 8.00 -4.30 14.90
C TRP A 86 7.87 -2.86 14.41
N ASN A 87 8.95 -2.28 13.94
CA ASN A 87 8.98 -0.95 13.35
C ASN A 87 8.06 -0.85 12.12
N SER A 88 7.95 -1.92 11.31
CA SER A 88 7.01 -1.96 10.19
C SER A 88 5.56 -1.87 10.66
N PHE A 89 5.20 -2.52 11.76
CA PHE A 89 3.86 -2.38 12.35
C PHE A 89 3.62 -0.95 12.87
N LEU A 90 4.58 -0.37 13.60
CA LEU A 90 4.46 1.01 14.07
C LEU A 90 4.31 1.99 12.90
N TRP A 91 5.14 1.84 11.87
CA TRP A 91 5.09 2.62 10.64
C TRP A 91 3.73 2.54 9.95
N VAL A 92 3.22 1.34 9.74
CA VAL A 92 1.97 1.10 9.02
C VAL A 92 0.78 1.58 9.82
N PHE A 93 0.63 1.10 11.06
CA PHE A 93 -0.55 1.44 11.86
C PHE A 93 -0.52 2.90 12.30
N GLY A 94 0.64 3.44 12.65
CA GLY A 94 0.81 4.86 12.93
C GLY A 94 0.47 5.73 11.73
N SER A 95 0.94 5.39 10.54
CA SER A 95 0.64 6.16 9.34
C SER A 95 -0.82 6.02 8.89
N VAL A 96 -1.28 4.78 8.69
CA VAL A 96 -2.57 4.50 8.03
C VAL A 96 -3.75 4.97 8.88
N SER A 97 -3.69 4.82 10.21
CA SER A 97 -4.76 5.28 11.10
C SER A 97 -4.97 6.80 11.00
N PHE A 98 -3.91 7.58 11.07
CA PHE A 98 -4.02 9.04 10.96
C PHE A 98 -4.30 9.50 9.53
N GLN A 99 -3.80 8.80 8.50
CA GLN A 99 -4.18 9.04 7.11
C GLN A 99 -5.67 8.84 6.91
N PHE A 100 -6.23 7.76 7.47
CA PHE A 100 -7.67 7.49 7.42
C PHE A 100 -8.48 8.59 8.13
N LEU A 101 -8.14 8.93 9.37
CA LEU A 101 -8.86 9.94 10.14
C LEU A 101 -8.82 11.31 9.44
N GLY A 102 -7.63 11.77 9.03
CA GLY A 102 -7.48 13.04 8.32
C GLY A 102 -8.14 13.04 6.94
N GLY A 103 -8.00 11.94 6.19
CA GLY A 103 -8.63 11.76 4.88
C GLY A 103 -10.15 11.68 4.97
N PHE A 104 -10.69 11.04 6.00
CA PHE A 104 -12.12 10.99 6.25
C PHE A 104 -12.69 12.37 6.59
N ALA A 105 -12.03 13.10 7.49
CA ALA A 105 -12.41 14.49 7.80
C ALA A 105 -12.37 15.37 6.53
N ALA A 106 -11.31 15.26 5.72
CA ALA A 106 -11.20 15.97 4.45
C ALA A 106 -12.31 15.57 3.46
N ALA A 107 -12.67 14.29 3.36
CA ALA A 107 -13.75 13.81 2.50
C ALA A 107 -15.10 14.41 2.91
N LEU A 108 -15.42 14.43 4.21
CA LEU A 108 -16.65 15.03 4.74
C LEU A 108 -16.73 16.52 4.44
N LEU A 109 -15.61 17.26 4.60
CA LEU A 109 -15.54 18.68 4.26
C LEU A 109 -15.71 18.90 2.75
N LEU A 110 -15.01 18.13 1.92
CA LEU A 110 -15.09 18.21 0.46
C LEU A 110 -16.42 17.68 -0.11
N HIS A 111 -17.21 16.95 0.66
CA HIS A 111 -18.56 16.55 0.25
C HIS A 111 -19.57 17.70 0.34
N GLN A 112 -19.33 18.67 1.22
CA GLN A 112 -20.18 19.84 1.37
C GLN A 112 -20.08 20.78 0.15
N SER A 113 -21.15 21.55 -0.11
CA SER A 113 -21.16 22.59 -1.14
C SER A 113 -20.66 23.91 -0.56
N PHE A 114 -19.50 24.39 -1.01
CA PHE A 114 -18.94 25.69 -0.64
C PHE A 114 -18.16 26.32 -1.80
N ARG A 115 -17.99 27.65 -1.74
CA ARG A 115 -17.22 28.40 -2.75
C ARG A 115 -15.75 28.03 -2.66
N GLY A 116 -15.11 27.72 -3.83
CA GLY A 116 -13.70 27.32 -3.86
C GLY A 116 -13.44 25.82 -3.65
N ARG A 117 -14.47 24.99 -3.52
CA ARG A 117 -14.35 23.52 -3.35
C ARG A 117 -13.39 22.87 -4.34
N ALA A 118 -13.41 23.27 -5.62
CA ALA A 118 -12.51 22.72 -6.64
C ALA A 118 -11.05 23.00 -6.33
N LEU A 119 -10.72 24.23 -5.92
CA LEU A 119 -9.36 24.60 -5.53
C LEU A 119 -8.89 23.82 -4.30
N VAL A 120 -9.71 23.74 -3.25
CA VAL A 120 -9.39 22.97 -2.04
C VAL A 120 -9.15 21.50 -2.36
N ARG A 121 -9.97 20.89 -3.23
CA ARG A 121 -9.79 19.52 -3.72
C ARG A 121 -8.43 19.36 -4.42
N THR A 122 -8.06 20.28 -5.30
CA THR A 122 -6.78 20.24 -6.01
C THR A 122 -5.60 20.36 -5.04
N ILE A 123 -5.65 21.29 -4.08
CA ILE A 123 -4.60 21.45 -3.06
C ILE A 123 -4.48 20.21 -2.17
N THR A 124 -5.60 19.60 -1.78
CA THR A 124 -5.61 18.37 -1.00
C THR A 124 -4.90 17.22 -1.72
N LEU A 125 -4.89 17.21 -3.05
CA LEU A 125 -4.24 16.16 -3.87
C LEU A 125 -2.73 16.31 -4.02
N LEU A 126 -2.20 17.53 -3.87
CA LEU A 126 -0.79 17.83 -4.12
C LEU A 126 0.18 16.89 -3.40
N PRO A 127 0.01 16.57 -2.11
CA PRO A 127 0.94 15.69 -1.40
C PRO A 127 1.09 14.29 -2.03
N TRP A 128 0.02 13.79 -2.64
CA TRP A 128 0.00 12.44 -3.21
C TRP A 128 0.60 12.37 -4.61
N ILE A 129 0.51 13.46 -5.38
CA ILE A 129 1.05 13.55 -6.75
C ILE A 129 2.58 13.70 -6.72
N ILE A 130 3.14 14.29 -5.67
CA ILE A 130 4.60 14.50 -5.55
C ILE A 130 5.31 13.14 -5.40
N PRO A 131 6.38 12.87 -6.18
CA PRO A 131 7.19 11.67 -6.03
C PRO A 131 7.71 11.50 -4.59
N GLY A 132 7.71 10.25 -4.08
CA GLY A 132 8.05 9.97 -2.68
C GLY A 132 9.44 10.46 -2.26
N VAL A 133 10.43 10.32 -3.12
CA VAL A 133 11.80 10.82 -2.89
C VAL A 133 11.80 12.34 -2.72
N VAL A 134 11.04 13.08 -3.53
CA VAL A 134 10.94 14.54 -3.42
C VAL A 134 10.27 14.94 -2.10
N VAL A 135 9.21 14.23 -1.72
CA VAL A 135 8.57 14.43 -0.40
C VAL A 135 9.58 14.22 0.73
N ALA A 136 10.36 13.14 0.66
CA ALA A 136 11.37 12.85 1.67
C ALA A 136 12.39 13.99 1.81
N LEU A 137 12.92 14.50 0.70
CA LEU A 137 13.87 15.61 0.69
C LEU A 137 13.26 16.91 1.23
N ILE A 138 12.00 17.24 0.84
CA ILE A 138 11.30 18.43 1.38
C ILE A 138 11.16 18.32 2.90
N TRP A 139 10.73 17.18 3.41
CA TRP A 139 10.53 17.00 4.84
C TRP A 139 11.86 16.90 5.62
N GLU A 140 12.91 16.34 5.01
CA GLU A 140 14.26 16.39 5.59
C GLU A 140 14.71 17.84 5.79
N PHE A 141 14.48 18.73 4.82
CA PHE A 141 14.71 20.16 4.96
C PHE A 141 13.87 20.80 6.09
N ILE A 142 12.59 20.42 6.19
CA ILE A 142 11.69 20.91 7.25
C ILE A 142 12.18 20.50 8.65
N TYR A 143 12.75 19.28 8.77
CA TYR A 143 13.25 18.73 10.03
C TYR A 143 14.70 19.12 10.37
N GLN A 144 15.39 19.87 9.52
CA GLN A 144 16.78 20.26 9.77
C GLN A 144 16.92 21.02 11.09
N PRO A 145 17.89 20.62 11.96
CA PRO A 145 18.01 21.23 13.29
C PRO A 145 18.30 22.74 13.25
N ASN A 146 19.17 23.16 12.32
CA ASN A 146 19.72 24.52 12.32
C ASN A 146 18.86 25.55 11.58
N TYR A 147 18.23 25.15 10.47
CA TYR A 147 17.49 26.05 9.58
C TYR A 147 16.12 25.50 9.17
N GLY A 148 15.70 24.36 9.74
CA GLY A 148 14.44 23.72 9.39
C GLY A 148 13.23 24.50 9.86
N LEU A 149 12.22 24.56 9.00
CA LEU A 149 10.98 25.30 9.22
C LEU A 149 10.27 24.89 10.52
N LEU A 150 10.29 23.59 10.86
CA LEU A 150 9.60 23.11 12.07
C LEU A 150 10.21 23.68 13.34
N ASN A 151 11.55 23.65 13.47
CA ASN A 151 12.25 24.24 14.61
C ASN A 151 12.06 25.77 14.67
N ASP A 152 12.06 26.45 13.51
CA ASP A 152 11.84 27.90 13.47
C ASP A 152 10.43 28.29 13.98
N ILE A 153 9.38 27.57 13.52
CA ILE A 153 8.01 27.78 13.99
C ILE A 153 7.89 27.50 15.50
N LEU A 154 8.40 26.35 15.98
CA LEU A 154 8.30 25.97 17.39
C LEU A 154 9.05 26.94 18.32
N SER A 155 10.20 27.46 17.89
CA SER A 155 10.96 28.45 18.61
C SER A 155 10.25 29.81 18.66
N ARG A 156 9.73 30.29 17.52
CA ARG A 156 9.00 31.60 17.46
C ARG A 156 7.68 31.57 18.21
N THR A 157 7.01 30.44 18.28
CA THR A 157 5.76 30.30 19.06
C THR A 157 6.00 30.08 20.54
N GLY A 158 7.26 29.95 20.98
CA GLY A 158 7.61 29.70 22.37
C GLY A 158 7.31 28.30 22.89
N VAL A 159 6.92 27.40 22.01
CA VAL A 159 6.62 25.99 22.36
C VAL A 159 7.89 25.25 22.75
N MET A 160 9.01 25.57 22.09
CA MET A 160 10.32 24.98 22.37
C MET A 160 11.40 26.06 22.37
N THR A 161 12.33 25.99 23.32
CA THR A 161 13.47 26.89 23.42
C THR A 161 14.72 26.33 22.76
N GLU A 162 14.84 25.01 22.72
CA GLU A 162 15.98 24.30 22.14
C GLU A 162 15.63 23.71 20.77
N ARG A 163 16.63 23.71 19.89
CA ARG A 163 16.48 23.09 18.57
C ARG A 163 16.60 21.59 18.66
N VAL A 164 15.66 20.89 18.05
CA VAL A 164 15.55 19.43 18.08
C VAL A 164 16.08 18.83 16.79
N ALA A 165 16.93 17.81 16.93
CA ALA A 165 17.39 16.99 15.81
C ALA A 165 16.40 15.84 15.56
N TRP A 166 15.28 16.12 14.89
CA TRP A 166 14.13 15.22 14.72
C TRP A 166 14.51 13.85 14.16
N LEU A 167 15.34 13.82 13.11
CA LEU A 167 15.72 12.58 12.43
C LEU A 167 16.96 11.90 13.03
N ALA A 168 17.76 12.62 13.83
CA ALA A 168 18.95 12.10 14.49
C ALA A 168 18.69 11.58 15.92
N ASN A 169 17.48 11.82 16.46
CA ASN A 169 17.08 11.30 17.77
C ASN A 169 16.29 9.99 17.59
N PRO A 170 16.77 8.86 18.17
CA PRO A 170 16.10 7.56 18.03
C PRO A 170 14.63 7.55 18.46
N ALA A 171 14.27 8.34 19.48
CA ALA A 171 12.89 8.41 19.98
C ALA A 171 11.96 9.22 19.07
N LEU A 172 12.50 10.17 18.29
CA LEU A 172 11.72 11.08 17.46
C LEU A 172 11.74 10.73 15.97
N ALA A 173 12.73 9.98 15.51
CA ALA A 173 12.88 9.67 14.08
C ALA A 173 11.68 8.92 13.49
N MET A 174 11.20 7.86 14.15
CA MET A 174 10.03 7.11 13.68
C MET A 174 8.75 7.96 13.68
N PRO A 175 8.40 8.70 14.73
CA PRO A 175 7.30 9.68 14.69
C PRO A 175 7.43 10.71 13.56
N ALA A 176 8.63 11.25 13.32
CA ALA A 176 8.85 12.24 12.26
C ALA A 176 8.57 11.68 10.85
N VAL A 177 9.10 10.48 10.54
CA VAL A 177 8.82 9.86 9.25
C VAL A 177 7.35 9.44 9.12
N ILE A 178 6.69 9.02 10.21
CA ILE A 178 5.24 8.74 10.23
C ILE A 178 4.44 9.99 9.88
N VAL A 179 4.73 11.15 10.49
CA VAL A 179 4.06 12.43 10.18
C VAL A 179 4.21 12.79 8.70
N THR A 180 5.40 12.62 8.15
CA THR A 180 5.66 12.83 6.71
C THR A 180 4.77 11.94 5.85
N ASN A 181 4.67 10.65 6.19
CA ASN A 181 3.83 9.71 5.45
C ASN A 181 2.33 9.97 5.63
N ILE A 182 1.90 10.47 6.81
CA ILE A 182 0.51 10.88 7.04
C ILE A 182 0.14 11.99 6.06
N TRP A 183 0.95 13.04 5.99
CA TRP A 183 0.73 14.16 5.07
C TRP A 183 0.65 13.71 3.61
N ARG A 184 1.57 12.84 3.17
CA ARG A 184 1.60 12.31 1.81
C ARG A 184 0.42 11.39 1.50
N GLY A 185 -0.02 10.59 2.48
CA GLY A 185 -1.00 9.52 2.25
C GLY A 185 -2.46 9.88 2.50
N MET A 186 -2.71 10.94 3.27
CA MET A 186 -4.06 11.40 3.62
C MET A 186 -4.96 11.66 2.38
N PRO A 187 -4.46 12.25 1.27
CA PRO A 187 -5.28 12.48 0.08
C PRO A 187 -5.88 11.24 -0.54
N PHE A 188 -5.22 10.10 -0.46
CA PHE A 188 -5.75 8.83 -0.95
C PHE A 188 -7.09 8.49 -0.29
N PHE A 189 -7.16 8.55 1.04
CA PHE A 189 -8.41 8.32 1.76
C PHE A 189 -9.45 9.42 1.48
N ALA A 190 -9.00 10.68 1.38
CA ALA A 190 -9.90 11.79 1.07
C ALA A 190 -10.66 11.57 -0.24
N ILE A 191 -9.97 11.11 -1.30
CA ILE A 191 -10.58 10.85 -2.61
C ILE A 191 -11.47 9.60 -2.57
N MET A 192 -10.95 8.50 -2.04
CA MET A 192 -11.69 7.23 -2.00
C MET A 192 -13.00 7.37 -1.21
N LEU A 193 -12.94 8.02 -0.04
CA LEU A 193 -14.12 8.23 0.79
C LEU A 193 -15.06 9.28 0.21
N LEU A 194 -14.55 10.33 -0.44
CA LEU A 194 -15.36 11.32 -1.14
C LEU A 194 -16.14 10.68 -2.29
N ALA A 195 -15.52 9.81 -3.07
CA ALA A 195 -16.19 9.06 -4.13
C ALA A 195 -17.31 8.18 -3.54
N GLY A 196 -17.04 7.51 -2.42
CA GLY A 196 -18.04 6.75 -1.69
C GLY A 196 -19.21 7.59 -1.18
N LEU A 197 -18.91 8.75 -0.57
CA LEU A 197 -19.95 9.68 -0.10
C LEU A 197 -20.87 10.18 -1.25
N GLN A 198 -20.28 10.39 -2.43
CA GLN A 198 -21.03 10.82 -3.62
C GLN A 198 -21.92 9.72 -4.22
N ALA A 199 -21.63 8.46 -3.93
CA ALA A 199 -22.42 7.32 -4.40
C ALA A 199 -23.64 7.03 -3.50
N ILE A 200 -23.74 7.61 -2.31
CA ILE A 200 -24.87 7.41 -1.40
C ILE A 200 -26.06 8.21 -1.92
N PRO A 201 -27.24 7.56 -2.17
CA PRO A 201 -28.44 8.26 -2.63
C PRO A 201 -28.90 9.34 -1.64
N GLY A 202 -29.15 10.55 -2.14
CA GLY A 202 -29.62 11.68 -1.32
C GLY A 202 -30.96 11.44 -0.62
N GLU A 203 -31.80 10.64 -1.25
CA GLU A 203 -33.13 10.24 -0.75
C GLU A 203 -33.07 9.60 0.64
N LEU A 204 -32.01 8.83 0.93
CA LEU A 204 -31.82 8.23 2.25
C LEU A 204 -31.65 9.29 3.35
N TYR A 205 -30.92 10.36 3.05
CA TYR A 205 -30.75 11.47 3.98
C TYR A 205 -32.00 12.33 4.12
N GLU A 206 -32.80 12.45 3.06
CA GLU A 206 -34.08 13.18 3.07
C GLU A 206 -35.14 12.44 3.89
N ALA A 207 -35.30 11.12 3.67
CA ALA A 207 -36.18 10.28 4.47
C ALA A 207 -35.83 10.34 5.95
N ALA A 208 -34.55 10.16 6.29
CA ALA A 208 -34.08 10.22 7.68
C ALA A 208 -34.29 11.62 8.32
N ARG A 209 -34.28 12.70 7.53
CA ARG A 209 -34.62 14.04 8.04
C ARG A 209 -36.10 14.18 8.37
N VAL A 210 -36.97 13.61 7.52
CA VAL A 210 -38.43 13.58 7.77
C VAL A 210 -38.74 12.78 9.03
N ASP A 211 -38.01 11.67 9.26
CA ASP A 211 -38.12 10.84 10.49
C ASP A 211 -37.46 11.48 11.74
N GLY A 212 -36.93 12.71 11.62
CA GLY A 212 -36.38 13.46 12.74
C GLY A 212 -34.96 13.03 13.15
N ALA A 213 -34.23 12.23 12.31
CA ALA A 213 -32.90 11.78 12.63
C ALA A 213 -31.89 12.95 12.66
N SER A 214 -31.14 13.05 13.75
CA SER A 214 -30.06 14.03 13.92
C SER A 214 -28.90 13.80 12.93
N VAL A 215 -28.02 14.79 12.79
CA VAL A 215 -26.81 14.69 11.93
C VAL A 215 -25.93 13.50 12.34
N PHE A 216 -25.76 13.29 13.65
CA PHE A 216 -24.97 12.20 14.18
C PHE A 216 -25.62 10.82 13.90
N GLN A 217 -26.94 10.73 14.04
CA GLN A 217 -27.68 9.50 13.70
C GLN A 217 -27.54 9.17 12.21
N ARG A 218 -27.73 10.14 11.33
CA ARG A 218 -27.52 9.95 9.88
C ARG A 218 -26.10 9.53 9.54
N PHE A 219 -25.09 10.10 10.23
CA PHE A 219 -23.71 9.67 10.06
C PHE A 219 -23.50 8.22 10.48
N CYS A 220 -23.97 7.82 11.66
CA CYS A 220 -23.75 6.47 12.21
C CYS A 220 -24.57 5.39 11.50
N PHE A 221 -25.81 5.70 11.08
CA PHE A 221 -26.74 4.69 10.56
C PHE A 221 -26.88 4.69 9.04
N ILE A 222 -26.45 5.74 8.34
CA ILE A 222 -26.47 5.82 6.88
C ILE A 222 -25.05 5.94 6.33
N THR A 223 -24.34 7.02 6.68
CA THR A 223 -23.05 7.33 6.06
C THR A 223 -22.02 6.24 6.31
N LEU A 224 -21.79 5.89 7.57
CA LEU A 224 -20.73 4.95 7.96
C LEU A 224 -21.00 3.51 7.46
N PRO A 225 -22.22 2.95 7.56
CA PRO A 225 -22.52 1.64 6.98
C PRO A 225 -22.38 1.60 5.45
N MET A 226 -22.85 2.62 4.74
CA MET A 226 -22.75 2.70 3.28
C MET A 226 -21.30 2.87 2.79
N LEU A 227 -20.45 3.50 3.58
CA LEU A 227 -19.01 3.63 3.29
C LEU A 227 -18.17 2.39 3.66
N LYS A 228 -18.70 1.48 4.47
CA LYS A 228 -17.95 0.33 4.99
C LYS A 228 -17.21 -0.46 3.91
N PRO A 229 -17.79 -0.82 2.74
CA PRO A 229 -17.06 -1.55 1.71
C PRO A 229 -15.83 -0.79 1.20
N ILE A 230 -15.99 0.53 0.98
CA ILE A 230 -14.90 1.39 0.50
C ILE A 230 -13.82 1.55 1.58
N ILE A 231 -14.21 1.73 2.84
CA ILE A 231 -13.28 1.82 3.98
C ILE A 231 -12.43 0.54 4.05
N VAL A 232 -13.07 -0.63 3.95
CA VAL A 232 -12.38 -1.92 4.01
C VAL A 232 -11.36 -2.05 2.88
N VAL A 233 -11.75 -1.81 1.64
CA VAL A 233 -10.87 -1.94 0.49
C VAL A 233 -9.74 -0.90 0.51
N ALA A 234 -10.06 0.36 0.80
CA ALA A 234 -9.08 1.44 0.85
C ALA A 234 -8.05 1.19 1.97
N THR A 235 -8.50 0.77 3.16
CA THR A 235 -7.61 0.49 4.29
C THR A 235 -6.72 -0.71 4.00
N ALA A 236 -7.25 -1.83 3.49
CA ALA A 236 -6.45 -2.99 3.11
C ALA A 236 -5.37 -2.63 2.10
N THR A 237 -5.75 -1.94 1.03
CA THR A 237 -4.82 -1.49 -0.02
C THR A 237 -3.72 -0.61 0.55
N ARG A 238 -4.09 0.35 1.40
CA ARG A 238 -3.14 1.29 2.00
C ARG A 238 -2.17 0.62 2.97
N ILE A 239 -2.63 -0.35 3.76
CA ILE A 239 -1.78 -1.15 4.64
C ILE A 239 -0.73 -1.90 3.82
N VAL A 240 -1.15 -2.65 2.80
CA VAL A 240 -0.22 -3.41 1.93
C VAL A 240 0.80 -2.49 1.25
N TRP A 241 0.37 -1.35 0.72
CA TRP A 241 1.29 -0.38 0.10
C TRP A 241 2.28 0.20 1.10
N THR A 242 1.83 0.54 2.31
CA THR A 242 2.69 1.16 3.32
C THR A 242 3.74 0.18 3.86
N PHE A 243 3.40 -1.10 4.01
CA PHE A 243 4.38 -2.14 4.38
C PHE A 243 5.54 -2.25 3.39
N ASN A 244 5.26 -2.07 2.09
CA ASN A 244 6.26 -2.16 1.04
C ASN A 244 6.93 -0.82 0.71
N TYR A 245 6.50 0.28 1.38
CA TYR A 245 6.97 1.61 1.06
C TYR A 245 8.25 1.96 1.80
N ALA A 246 9.39 1.57 1.20
CA ALA A 246 10.73 1.80 1.76
C ALA A 246 11.31 3.18 1.43
N ASP A 247 10.96 3.76 0.26
CA ASP A 247 11.64 4.92 -0.33
C ASP A 247 11.75 6.11 0.62
N LEU A 248 10.68 6.42 1.34
CA LEU A 248 10.62 7.58 2.22
C LEU A 248 11.59 7.43 3.40
N ILE A 249 11.58 6.28 4.07
CA ILE A 249 12.47 5.98 5.19
C ILE A 249 13.91 5.86 4.69
N PHE A 250 14.12 5.21 3.54
CA PHE A 250 15.46 5.04 2.99
C PHE A 250 16.13 6.39 2.68
N VAL A 251 15.39 7.34 2.10
CA VAL A 251 15.92 8.68 1.79
C VAL A 251 16.11 9.51 3.05
N MET A 252 15.12 9.54 3.97
CA MET A 252 15.18 10.43 5.14
C MET A 252 16.15 9.98 6.23
N THR A 253 16.29 8.68 6.45
CA THR A 253 17.01 8.15 7.63
C THR A 253 17.86 6.92 7.33
N SER A 254 17.70 6.29 6.16
CA SER A 254 18.32 5.00 5.81
C SER A 254 18.11 3.91 6.88
N GLY A 255 16.98 3.97 7.61
CA GLY A 255 16.67 3.07 8.73
C GLY A 255 17.22 3.49 10.09
N GLY A 256 18.05 4.56 10.15
CA GLY A 256 18.66 5.09 11.37
C GLY A 256 17.78 6.04 12.17
N PRO A 257 18.32 6.64 13.26
CA PRO A 257 19.56 6.24 13.92
C PRO A 257 19.42 4.92 14.68
N ALA A 258 20.48 4.15 14.79
CA ALA A 258 20.54 2.89 15.54
C ALA A 258 19.36 1.93 15.24
N ASN A 259 18.98 1.79 13.98
CA ASN A 259 17.83 1.01 13.48
C ASN A 259 16.45 1.49 13.99
N ALA A 260 16.33 2.70 14.56
CA ALA A 260 15.07 3.20 15.12
C ALA A 260 13.95 3.35 14.06
N THR A 261 14.32 3.57 12.80
CA THR A 261 13.36 3.65 11.69
C THR A 261 13.49 2.50 10.70
N GLN A 262 14.31 1.48 11.03
CA GLN A 262 14.50 0.32 10.17
C GLN A 262 13.21 -0.50 10.08
N ILE A 263 12.58 -0.55 8.91
CA ILE A 263 11.45 -1.41 8.59
C ILE A 263 11.91 -2.60 7.75
N THR A 264 11.12 -3.66 7.67
CA THR A 264 11.52 -4.89 6.97
C THR A 264 11.87 -4.64 5.50
N SER A 265 11.16 -3.74 4.81
CA SER A 265 11.46 -3.41 3.41
C SER A 265 12.79 -2.65 3.26
N THR A 266 13.13 -1.70 4.15
CA THR A 266 14.45 -1.03 4.13
C THR A 266 15.57 -1.97 4.56
N TYR A 267 15.32 -2.90 5.49
CA TYR A 267 16.27 -3.92 5.86
C TYR A 267 16.60 -4.87 4.71
N THR A 268 15.57 -5.24 3.93
CA THR A 268 15.76 -6.01 2.70
C THR A 268 16.65 -5.27 1.70
N LEU A 269 16.44 -3.97 1.49
CA LEU A 269 17.28 -3.15 0.62
C LEU A 269 18.73 -3.05 1.15
N LEU A 270 18.91 -2.89 2.45
CA LEU A 270 20.23 -2.85 3.09
C LEU A 270 20.98 -4.16 2.83
N GLN A 271 20.34 -5.32 3.01
CA GLN A 271 20.96 -6.62 2.75
C GLN A 271 21.31 -6.82 1.27
N ALA A 272 20.43 -6.40 0.36
CA ALA A 272 20.64 -6.55 -1.07
C ALA A 272 21.75 -5.63 -1.62
N TYR A 273 21.69 -4.34 -1.27
CA TYR A 273 22.50 -3.31 -1.94
C TYR A 273 23.75 -2.90 -1.16
N SER A 274 23.71 -2.93 0.17
CA SER A 274 24.87 -2.56 0.99
C SER A 274 25.69 -3.78 1.39
N ASN A 275 25.03 -4.86 1.84
CA ASN A 275 25.71 -6.09 2.25
C ASN A 275 25.93 -7.05 1.08
N LEU A 276 25.30 -6.80 -0.09
CA LEU A 276 25.36 -7.63 -1.29
C LEU A 276 25.00 -9.11 -1.03
N ASP A 277 24.16 -9.36 -0.01
CA ASP A 277 23.66 -10.68 0.38
C ASP A 277 22.27 -10.89 -0.22
N PHE A 278 22.25 -11.29 -1.48
CA PHE A 278 21.00 -11.51 -2.23
C PHE A 278 20.21 -12.73 -1.74
N GLY A 279 20.88 -13.75 -1.19
CA GLY A 279 20.23 -14.92 -0.62
C GLY A 279 19.39 -14.55 0.60
N TYR A 280 19.97 -13.80 1.52
CA TYR A 280 19.28 -13.35 2.72
C TYR A 280 18.24 -12.25 2.43
N ALA A 281 18.53 -11.32 1.52
CA ALA A 281 17.55 -10.33 1.07
C ALA A 281 16.32 -10.99 0.43
N ALA A 282 16.52 -12.04 -0.37
CA ALA A 282 15.41 -12.83 -0.92
C ALA A 282 14.60 -13.54 0.18
N THR A 283 15.27 -14.05 1.22
CA THR A 283 14.60 -14.65 2.40
C THR A 283 13.72 -13.65 3.13
N LEU A 284 14.22 -12.42 3.37
CA LEU A 284 13.45 -11.32 3.95
C LEU A 284 12.24 -10.96 3.11
N SER A 285 12.42 -10.90 1.77
CA SER A 285 11.33 -10.61 0.84
C SER A 285 10.24 -11.68 0.86
N VAL A 286 10.61 -12.96 0.90
CA VAL A 286 9.66 -14.08 1.00
C VAL A 286 8.96 -14.07 2.36
N ALA A 287 9.67 -13.80 3.45
CA ALA A 287 9.07 -13.69 4.77
C ALA A 287 8.05 -12.55 4.81
N LEU A 288 8.38 -11.37 4.26
CA LEU A 288 7.46 -10.24 4.17
C LEU A 288 6.22 -10.57 3.32
N LEU A 289 6.41 -11.26 2.18
CA LEU A 289 5.31 -11.74 1.33
C LEU A 289 4.35 -12.64 2.12
N LEU A 290 4.87 -13.62 2.87
CA LEU A 290 4.07 -14.53 3.69
C LEU A 290 3.32 -13.80 4.80
N ILE A 291 3.99 -12.88 5.50
CA ILE A 291 3.36 -12.05 6.55
C ILE A 291 2.21 -11.23 5.95
N MET A 292 2.44 -10.61 4.79
CA MET A 292 1.41 -9.81 4.11
C MET A 292 0.24 -10.65 3.62
N LEU A 293 0.50 -11.87 3.14
CA LEU A 293 -0.53 -12.80 2.70
C LEU A 293 -1.41 -13.24 3.89
N VAL A 294 -0.79 -13.64 5.00
CA VAL A 294 -1.51 -14.00 6.23
C VAL A 294 -2.33 -12.83 6.73
N PHE A 295 -1.73 -11.64 6.81
CA PHE A 295 -2.44 -10.42 7.23
C PHE A 295 -3.63 -10.12 6.33
N THR A 296 -3.46 -10.17 5.00
CA THR A 296 -4.53 -9.86 4.05
C THR A 296 -5.69 -10.86 4.15
N VAL A 297 -5.39 -12.16 4.24
CA VAL A 297 -6.41 -13.20 4.42
C VAL A 297 -7.16 -13.01 5.73
N PHE A 298 -6.46 -12.74 6.82
CA PHE A 298 -7.05 -12.49 8.14
C PHE A 298 -7.94 -11.24 8.12
N TYR A 299 -7.45 -10.13 7.57
CA TYR A 299 -8.19 -8.89 7.43
C TYR A 299 -9.50 -9.07 6.63
N LEU A 300 -9.42 -9.75 5.47
CA LEU A 300 -10.59 -10.00 4.63
C LEU A 300 -11.59 -10.95 5.29
N ARG A 301 -11.14 -11.92 6.08
CA ARG A 301 -12.06 -12.81 6.83
C ARG A 301 -12.82 -12.08 7.91
N ILE A 302 -12.15 -11.22 8.67
CA ILE A 302 -12.80 -10.42 9.72
C ILE A 302 -13.83 -9.47 9.09
N THR A 303 -13.45 -8.77 8.03
CA THR A 303 -14.32 -7.77 7.41
C THR A 303 -15.53 -8.39 6.72
N ARG A 304 -15.39 -9.56 6.07
CA ARG A 304 -16.54 -10.31 5.49
C ARG A 304 -17.50 -10.82 6.56
N GLY A 305 -17.00 -11.27 7.72
CA GLY A 305 -17.84 -11.68 8.85
C GLY A 305 -18.73 -10.55 9.38
N LEU A 306 -18.33 -9.30 9.17
CA LEU A 306 -19.11 -8.11 9.51
C LEU A 306 -20.14 -7.70 8.44
N GLU A 307 -20.08 -8.26 7.22
CA GLU A 307 -21.06 -8.02 6.15
C GLU A 307 -22.30 -8.95 6.26
N GLY A 308 -22.17 -10.07 6.95
CA GLY A 308 -23.26 -11.03 7.14
C GLY A 308 -24.22 -10.74 8.33
N VAL A 309 -24.02 -9.60 9.00
CA VAL A 309 -24.81 -9.20 10.19
C VAL A 309 -25.64 -7.91 9.95
N ALA A 310 -25.65 -7.41 8.68
CA ALA A 310 -26.41 -6.21 8.31
C ALA A 310 -27.59 -6.53 7.41
#